data_72a2899e981bbec9aae5fbc68046813c
#
_entry.id   72a2899e981bbec9aae5fbc68046813c
#
_cell.length_a   1.000
_cell.length_b   1.000
_cell.length_c   1.000
_cell.angle_alpha   90.00
_cell.angle_beta   90.00
_cell.angle_gamma   90.00
#
_symmetry.space_group_name_H-M   'P 1'
#
loop_
_entity.id
_entity.type
_entity.pdbx_description
1 polymer ?
#
loop_
_entity_poly.entity_id
_entity_poly.type
_entity_poly.pdbx_seq_one_letter_code
_entity_poly.pdbx_strand_id
1 'polypeptide(L)'
;MLAFRKSLIVIAGLALSATLLGGCVAQEEYDSLRRQIDSLDNSNQLLTKERDQARRDLDAARSQLTLSEAALAELKRLNADLVNRLGALGANLTDLQSRMSDINLRALDPQTDGLLRDLAAKYPDLIQYDAARGMLRFASDLTFDSGSDAVKSEARQSLAALADILKNPAAEPYEVIVVGHTDAQRISAGTATRHPTNVHLSAHRAISVRRALIDGGVVPGKMQVAGWGEFRPAVANNMPSGNTPANRRVEIFLTRSKLDGGSGAAAPTTEAPAMNEASPARGNTPNRPAEILK
;
A
#
# COMPACT_ATOMS: atom_id res chain seq x y z
N MET A 1 -36.51 -10.50 128.37
CA MET A 1 -36.72 -10.02 126.94
C MET A 1 -35.55 -9.21 126.35
N LEU A 2 -34.56 -8.75 127.12
CA LEU A 2 -33.44 -7.91 126.59
C LEU A 2 -32.32 -8.75 125.92
N ALA A 3 -32.07 -9.99 126.30
CA ALA A 3 -30.99 -10.83 125.75
C ALA A 3 -31.24 -11.30 124.29
N PHE A 4 -32.53 -11.55 123.93
CA PHE A 4 -32.94 -12.04 122.62
C PHE A 4 -32.73 -10.95 121.49
N ARG A 5 -32.95 -9.68 121.86
CA ARG A 5 -32.74 -8.54 120.91
C ARG A 5 -31.29 -8.29 120.57
N LYS A 6 -30.34 -8.51 121.44
CA LYS A 6 -28.91 -8.33 121.22
C LYS A 6 -28.35 -9.41 120.28
N SER A 7 -28.82 -10.67 120.40
CA SER A 7 -28.41 -11.79 119.53
C SER A 7 -28.93 -11.58 118.11
N LEU A 8 -30.12 -11.03 117.90
CA LEU A 8 -30.66 -10.79 116.55
C LEU A 8 -29.95 -9.69 115.79
N ILE A 9 -29.48 -8.64 116.48
CA ILE A 9 -28.72 -7.55 115.90
C ILE A 9 -27.29 -8.00 115.50
N VAL A 10 -26.66 -8.87 116.26
CA VAL A 10 -25.34 -9.42 115.93
C VAL A 10 -25.40 -10.35 114.72
N ILE A 11 -26.46 -11.23 114.65
CA ILE A 11 -26.64 -12.12 113.49
C ILE A 11 -26.98 -11.32 112.23
N ALA A 12 -27.82 -10.30 112.36
CA ALA A 12 -28.14 -9.42 111.22
C ALA A 12 -26.90 -8.61 110.76
N GLY A 13 -26.02 -8.15 111.69
CA GLY A 13 -24.77 -7.50 111.37
C GLY A 13 -23.74 -8.43 110.70
N LEU A 14 -23.66 -9.70 111.11
CA LEU A 14 -22.79 -10.71 110.53
C LEU A 14 -23.27 -11.12 109.13
N ALA A 15 -24.57 -11.24 108.91
CA ALA A 15 -25.14 -11.53 107.60
C ALA A 15 -24.93 -10.38 106.59
N LEU A 16 -24.98 -9.13 107.03
CA LEU A 16 -24.77 -7.98 106.16
C LEU A 16 -23.32 -7.78 105.80
N SER A 17 -22.39 -8.17 106.73
CA SER A 17 -20.92 -8.12 106.46
C SER A 17 -20.46 -9.25 105.52
N ALA A 18 -21.11 -10.43 105.53
CA ALA A 18 -20.80 -11.51 104.61
C ALA A 18 -21.23 -11.22 103.20
N THR A 19 -22.26 -10.43 102.95
CA THR A 19 -22.71 -10.03 101.59
C THR A 19 -21.83 -8.94 100.99
N LEU A 20 -21.11 -8.18 101.83
CA LEU A 20 -20.15 -7.13 101.32
C LEU A 20 -18.78 -7.74 100.90
N LEU A 21 -18.41 -8.89 101.46
CA LEU A 21 -17.16 -9.60 101.08
C LEU A 21 -17.29 -10.44 99.80
N GLY A 22 -18.52 -10.93 99.52
CA GLY A 22 -18.78 -11.63 98.26
C GLY A 22 -18.76 -10.75 96.99
N GLY A 23 -18.89 -9.44 97.19
CA GLY A 23 -18.88 -8.48 96.05
C GLY A 23 -17.50 -8.21 95.46
N CYS A 24 -16.41 -8.34 96.21
CA CYS A 24 -15.06 -8.05 95.70
C CYS A 24 -14.53 -9.15 94.81
N VAL A 25 -14.85 -10.42 95.08
CA VAL A 25 -14.39 -11.51 94.17
C VAL A 25 -15.18 -11.48 92.82
N ALA A 26 -16.48 -11.17 92.90
CA ALA A 26 -17.30 -11.00 91.68
C ALA A 26 -16.89 -9.80 90.80
N GLN A 27 -16.32 -8.78 91.39
CA GLN A 27 -15.85 -7.59 90.68
C GLN A 27 -14.58 -7.86 89.85
N GLU A 28 -13.61 -8.58 90.39
CA GLU A 28 -12.40 -8.98 89.68
C GLU A 28 -12.70 -9.90 88.51
N GLU A 29 -13.58 -10.82 88.67
CA GLU A 29 -14.05 -11.73 87.65
C GLU A 29 -14.80 -10.96 86.53
N TYR A 30 -15.64 -10.01 86.87
CA TYR A 30 -16.32 -9.11 85.94
C TYR A 30 -15.34 -8.24 85.19
N ASP A 31 -14.34 -7.64 85.82
CA ASP A 31 -13.35 -6.83 85.20
C ASP A 31 -12.41 -7.64 84.30
N SER A 32 -12.13 -8.90 84.66
CA SER A 32 -11.39 -9.80 83.77
C SER A 32 -12.16 -10.15 82.47
N LEU A 33 -13.48 -10.48 82.68
CA LEU A 33 -14.36 -10.79 81.57
C LEU A 33 -14.53 -9.57 80.62
N ARG A 34 -14.68 -8.38 81.22
CA ARG A 34 -14.79 -7.15 80.45
C ARG A 34 -13.55 -6.90 79.62
N ARG A 35 -12.34 -7.08 80.18
CA ARG A 35 -11.01 -6.98 79.39
C ARG A 35 -10.97 -8.01 78.28
N GLN A 36 -11.49 -9.23 78.48
CA GLN A 36 -11.60 -10.24 77.44
C GLN A 36 -12.54 -9.81 76.31
N ILE A 37 -13.72 -9.29 76.70
CA ILE A 37 -14.68 -8.76 75.68
C ILE A 37 -14.08 -7.61 74.87
N ASP A 38 -13.45 -6.65 75.53
CA ASP A 38 -12.82 -5.51 74.88
C ASP A 38 -11.67 -5.99 73.95
N SER A 39 -10.87 -7.00 74.35
CA SER A 39 -9.85 -7.64 73.56
C SER A 39 -10.41 -8.37 72.36
N LEU A 40 -11.51 -9.12 72.54
CA LEU A 40 -12.19 -9.80 71.45
C LEU A 40 -12.86 -8.83 70.49
N ASP A 41 -13.44 -7.73 70.95
CA ASP A 41 -14.03 -6.69 70.11
C ASP A 41 -12.98 -5.98 69.24
N ASN A 42 -11.83 -5.62 69.86
CA ASN A 42 -10.69 -5.08 69.16
C ASN A 42 -10.17 -6.04 68.06
N SER A 43 -10.05 -7.35 68.40
CA SER A 43 -9.64 -8.37 67.45
C SER A 43 -10.66 -8.54 66.31
N ASN A 44 -11.93 -8.54 66.63
CA ASN A 44 -13.00 -8.61 65.63
C ASN A 44 -13.01 -7.37 64.69
N GLN A 45 -12.76 -6.18 65.26
CA GLN A 45 -12.63 -4.97 64.44
C GLN A 45 -11.42 -5.03 63.51
N LEU A 46 -10.28 -5.54 63.98
CA LEU A 46 -9.07 -5.73 63.18
C LEU A 46 -9.34 -6.73 62.07
N LEU A 47 -9.84 -7.91 62.41
CA LEU A 47 -10.19 -8.96 61.42
C LEU A 47 -11.23 -8.47 60.37
N THR A 48 -12.17 -7.66 60.82
CA THR A 48 -13.15 -7.04 59.89
C THR A 48 -12.46 -6.09 58.88
N LYS A 49 -11.54 -5.27 59.36
CA LYS A 49 -10.72 -4.39 58.49
C LYS A 49 -9.85 -5.17 57.49
N GLU A 50 -9.19 -6.22 57.98
CA GLU A 50 -8.36 -7.08 57.14
C GLU A 50 -9.21 -7.80 56.09
N ARG A 51 -10.38 -8.36 56.51
CA ARG A 51 -11.33 -8.97 55.56
C ARG A 51 -11.78 -7.99 54.49
N ASP A 52 -12.15 -6.78 54.90
CA ASP A 52 -12.66 -5.77 53.96
C ASP A 52 -11.52 -5.25 53.01
N GLN A 53 -10.29 -5.21 53.51
CA GLN A 53 -9.13 -4.94 52.68
C GLN A 53 -8.89 -6.08 51.69
N ALA A 54 -8.84 -7.32 52.14
CA ALA A 54 -8.66 -8.48 51.27
C ALA A 54 -9.78 -8.62 50.22
N ARG A 55 -11.02 -8.23 50.54
CA ARG A 55 -12.10 -8.17 49.54
C ARG A 55 -11.83 -7.13 48.48
N ARG A 56 -11.42 -5.90 48.86
CA ARG A 56 -11.08 -4.87 47.90
C ARG A 56 -9.92 -5.29 46.98
N ASP A 57 -8.90 -5.92 47.53
CA ASP A 57 -7.75 -6.40 46.80
C ASP A 57 -8.15 -7.53 45.82
N LEU A 58 -9.03 -8.42 46.25
CA LEU A 58 -9.60 -9.48 45.41
C LEU A 58 -10.42 -8.91 44.24
N ASP A 59 -11.26 -7.93 44.51
CA ASP A 59 -12.10 -7.30 43.48
C ASP A 59 -11.24 -6.51 42.48
N ALA A 60 -10.19 -5.84 42.96
CA ALA A 60 -9.21 -5.20 42.10
C ALA A 60 -8.45 -6.20 41.20
N ALA A 61 -8.00 -7.32 41.81
CA ALA A 61 -7.31 -8.38 41.07
C ALA A 61 -8.21 -9.02 39.99
N ARG A 62 -9.51 -9.27 40.37
CA ARG A 62 -10.49 -9.80 39.38
C ARG A 62 -10.74 -8.83 38.24
N SER A 63 -10.87 -7.55 38.51
CA SER A 63 -11.03 -6.52 37.46
C SER A 63 -9.82 -6.49 36.54
N GLN A 64 -8.60 -6.55 37.09
CA GLN A 64 -7.37 -6.57 36.30
C GLN A 64 -7.26 -7.86 35.46
N LEU A 65 -7.66 -9.00 35.99
CA LEU A 65 -7.70 -10.26 35.26
C LEU A 65 -8.66 -10.15 34.06
N THR A 66 -9.88 -9.64 34.27
CA THR A 66 -10.85 -9.45 33.18
C THR A 66 -10.34 -8.55 32.09
N LEU A 67 -9.67 -7.43 32.45
CA LEU A 67 -9.04 -6.53 31.47
C LEU A 67 -7.91 -7.21 30.69
N SER A 68 -7.10 -8.02 31.38
CA SER A 68 -6.01 -8.78 30.76
C SER A 68 -6.55 -9.85 29.80
N GLU A 69 -7.60 -10.56 30.17
CA GLU A 69 -8.26 -11.55 29.32
C GLU A 69 -8.86 -10.90 28.07
N ALA A 70 -9.50 -9.74 28.21
CA ALA A 70 -10.02 -8.97 27.08
C ALA A 70 -8.89 -8.51 26.12
N ALA A 71 -7.78 -8.02 26.67
CA ALA A 71 -6.61 -7.63 25.89
C ALA A 71 -5.99 -8.82 25.15
N LEU A 72 -5.88 -9.98 25.80
CA LEU A 72 -5.41 -11.21 25.17
C LEU A 72 -6.34 -11.69 24.04
N ALA A 73 -7.64 -11.59 24.22
CA ALA A 73 -8.61 -11.94 23.20
C ALA A 73 -8.47 -11.02 21.96
N GLU A 74 -8.31 -9.72 22.17
CA GLU A 74 -8.10 -8.75 21.08
C GLU A 74 -6.77 -8.98 20.37
N LEU A 75 -5.67 -9.22 21.09
CA LEU A 75 -4.38 -9.58 20.49
C LEU A 75 -4.45 -10.86 19.65
N LYS A 76 -5.17 -11.88 20.12
CA LYS A 76 -5.39 -13.11 19.33
C LYS A 76 -6.17 -12.83 18.07
N ARG A 77 -7.19 -11.97 18.13
CA ARG A 77 -7.98 -11.55 16.98
C ARG A 77 -7.13 -10.80 15.95
N LEU A 78 -6.31 -9.83 16.41
CA LEU A 78 -5.38 -9.09 15.55
C LEU A 78 -4.34 -10.00 14.90
N ASN A 79 -3.79 -10.95 15.65
CA ASN A 79 -2.85 -11.93 15.09
C ASN A 79 -3.51 -12.80 14.01
N ALA A 80 -4.72 -13.27 14.22
CA ALA A 80 -5.46 -14.02 13.21
C ALA A 80 -5.73 -13.19 11.96
N ASP A 81 -6.12 -11.91 12.10
CA ASP A 81 -6.31 -11.00 10.98
C ASP A 81 -5.00 -10.75 10.19
N LEU A 82 -3.89 -10.52 10.91
CA LEU A 82 -2.58 -10.35 10.28
C LEU A 82 -2.13 -11.60 9.52
N VAL A 83 -2.32 -12.79 10.07
CA VAL A 83 -2.00 -14.07 9.39
C VAL A 83 -2.84 -14.23 8.13
N ASN A 84 -4.13 -13.91 8.19
CA ASN A 84 -5.01 -13.96 7.03
C ASN A 84 -4.59 -12.95 5.94
N ARG A 85 -4.22 -11.72 6.32
CA ARG A 85 -3.71 -10.71 5.38
C ARG A 85 -2.38 -11.12 4.75
N LEU A 86 -1.47 -11.68 5.54
CA LEU A 86 -0.21 -12.22 5.02
C LEU A 86 -0.45 -13.37 4.04
N GLY A 87 -1.39 -14.27 4.33
CA GLY A 87 -1.79 -15.33 3.42
C GLY A 87 -2.36 -14.81 2.11
N ALA A 88 -3.28 -13.84 2.19
CA ALA A 88 -3.84 -13.18 1.01
C ALA A 88 -2.78 -12.44 0.18
N LEU A 89 -1.85 -11.74 0.84
CA LEU A 89 -0.74 -11.07 0.16
C LEU A 89 0.20 -12.08 -0.52
N GLY A 90 0.51 -13.20 0.14
CA GLY A 90 1.29 -14.28 -0.43
C GLY A 90 0.63 -14.88 -1.67
N ALA A 91 -0.68 -15.14 -1.63
CA ALA A 91 -1.45 -15.60 -2.79
C ALA A 91 -1.42 -14.59 -3.94
N ASN A 92 -1.59 -13.28 -3.64
CA ASN A 92 -1.50 -12.21 -4.63
C ASN A 92 -0.10 -12.10 -5.25
N LEU A 93 0.97 -12.27 -4.46
CA LEU A 93 2.34 -12.29 -4.97
C LEU A 93 2.59 -13.49 -5.89
N THR A 94 2.07 -14.67 -5.54
CA THR A 94 2.18 -15.87 -6.38
C THR A 94 1.40 -15.71 -7.68
N ASP A 95 0.19 -15.15 -7.62
CA ASP A 95 -0.62 -14.82 -8.82
C ASP A 95 0.09 -13.77 -9.69
N LEU A 96 0.62 -12.71 -9.09
CA LEU A 96 1.40 -11.70 -9.80
C LEU A 96 2.67 -12.29 -10.43
N GLN A 97 3.37 -13.17 -9.72
CA GLN A 97 4.55 -13.85 -10.22
C GLN A 97 4.21 -14.83 -11.36
N SER A 98 3.08 -15.56 -11.29
CA SER A 98 2.60 -16.40 -12.39
C SER A 98 2.18 -15.54 -13.58
N ARG A 99 1.46 -14.43 -13.36
CA ARG A 99 1.13 -13.47 -14.44
C ARG A 99 2.37 -12.81 -15.03
N MET A 100 3.38 -12.49 -14.22
CA MET A 100 4.67 -11.99 -14.73
C MET A 100 5.45 -13.07 -15.48
N SER A 101 5.37 -14.33 -15.12
CA SER A 101 5.94 -15.43 -15.90
C SER A 101 5.12 -15.74 -17.17
N ASP A 102 3.82 -15.47 -17.17
CA ASP A 102 2.94 -15.57 -18.33
C ASP A 102 2.99 -14.29 -19.22
N ILE A 103 3.25 -13.13 -18.65
CA ILE A 103 3.75 -11.91 -19.31
C ILE A 103 5.24 -12.11 -19.65
N ASN A 104 5.65 -13.34 -19.74
CA ASN A 104 6.96 -13.61 -20.22
C ASN A 104 7.19 -12.71 -21.43
N LEU A 105 8.21 -11.90 -21.30
CA LEU A 105 9.21 -11.65 -22.31
C LEU A 105 9.64 -13.02 -22.91
N ARG A 106 8.68 -13.79 -23.41
CA ARG A 106 8.98 -14.99 -24.16
C ARG A 106 9.73 -14.48 -25.35
N ALA A 107 10.94 -14.95 -25.47
CA ALA A 107 11.64 -14.92 -26.73
C ALA A 107 10.57 -15.03 -27.83
N LEU A 108 10.62 -14.17 -28.80
CA LEU A 108 9.75 -14.23 -29.96
C LEU A 108 9.74 -15.69 -30.48
N ASP A 109 8.72 -16.09 -31.20
CA ASP A 109 8.75 -17.40 -31.84
C ASP A 109 10.04 -17.55 -32.67
N PRO A 110 10.58 -18.75 -32.81
CA PRO A 110 11.89 -18.96 -33.45
C PRO A 110 11.98 -18.44 -34.89
N GLN A 111 10.87 -18.41 -35.61
CA GLN A 111 10.86 -17.92 -36.97
C GLN A 111 10.97 -16.40 -37.01
N THR A 112 10.17 -15.68 -36.21
CA THR A 112 10.26 -14.20 -36.11
C THR A 112 11.61 -13.78 -35.55
N ASP A 113 12.14 -14.48 -34.51
CA ASP A 113 13.46 -14.22 -33.94
C ASP A 113 14.58 -14.37 -34.98
N GLY A 114 14.55 -15.43 -35.79
CA GLY A 114 15.49 -15.66 -36.88
C GLY A 114 15.46 -14.54 -37.90
N LEU A 115 14.28 -14.15 -38.39
CA LEU A 115 14.10 -13.08 -39.38
C LEU A 115 14.63 -11.72 -38.85
N LEU A 116 14.43 -11.42 -37.56
CA LEU A 116 14.94 -10.17 -36.96
C LEU A 116 16.46 -10.19 -36.77
N ARG A 117 17.06 -11.36 -36.46
CA ARG A 117 18.51 -11.54 -36.42
C ARG A 117 19.14 -11.31 -37.80
N ASP A 118 18.54 -11.89 -38.84
CA ASP A 118 19.02 -11.73 -40.25
C ASP A 118 18.89 -10.28 -40.67
N LEU A 119 17.81 -9.57 -40.31
CA LEU A 119 17.65 -8.16 -40.55
C LEU A 119 18.77 -7.34 -39.89
N ALA A 120 19.05 -7.58 -38.61
CA ALA A 120 20.12 -6.89 -37.89
C ALA A 120 21.50 -7.21 -38.47
N ALA A 121 21.75 -8.47 -38.87
CA ALA A 121 22.99 -8.85 -39.56
C ALA A 121 23.18 -8.19 -40.92
N LYS A 122 22.08 -7.88 -41.63
CA LYS A 122 22.10 -7.16 -42.92
C LYS A 122 22.41 -5.65 -42.78
N TYR A 123 22.05 -5.05 -41.62
CA TYR A 123 22.23 -3.63 -41.36
C TYR A 123 22.93 -3.38 -40.00
N PRO A 124 24.16 -3.89 -39.79
CA PRO A 124 24.81 -3.97 -38.46
C PRO A 124 25.10 -2.60 -37.85
N ASP A 125 25.36 -1.57 -38.68
CA ASP A 125 25.62 -0.20 -38.20
C ASP A 125 24.33 0.53 -37.79
N LEU A 126 23.21 0.17 -38.38
CA LEU A 126 21.92 0.83 -38.20
C LEU A 126 21.07 0.16 -37.13
N ILE A 127 21.10 -1.18 -37.09
CA ILE A 127 20.18 -2.00 -36.30
C ILE A 127 20.94 -2.93 -35.33
N GLN A 128 20.57 -2.85 -34.06
CA GLN A 128 20.98 -3.83 -33.06
C GLN A 128 19.74 -4.59 -32.59
N TYR A 129 19.84 -5.93 -32.55
CA TYR A 129 18.73 -6.78 -32.09
C TYR A 129 19.04 -7.39 -30.72
N ASP A 130 18.11 -7.19 -29.77
CA ASP A 130 18.11 -7.82 -28.45
C ASP A 130 17.01 -8.89 -28.42
N ALA A 131 17.39 -10.13 -28.61
CA ALA A 131 16.50 -11.29 -28.65
C ALA A 131 15.80 -11.54 -27.29
N ALA A 132 16.48 -11.23 -26.17
CA ALA A 132 15.91 -11.44 -24.85
C ALA A 132 14.72 -10.50 -24.58
N ARG A 133 14.72 -9.34 -25.24
CA ARG A 133 13.66 -8.33 -25.12
C ARG A 133 12.71 -8.27 -26.30
N GLY A 134 12.99 -9.01 -27.37
CA GLY A 134 12.26 -8.89 -28.64
C GLY A 134 12.34 -7.46 -29.19
N MET A 135 13.52 -6.83 -29.10
CA MET A 135 13.71 -5.39 -29.36
C MET A 135 14.75 -5.14 -30.46
N LEU A 136 14.38 -4.31 -31.41
CA LEU A 136 15.29 -3.71 -32.38
C LEU A 136 15.63 -2.29 -31.95
N ARG A 137 16.92 -1.96 -31.90
CA ARG A 137 17.42 -0.61 -31.65
C ARG A 137 17.96 -0.03 -32.93
N PHE A 138 17.40 1.09 -33.37
CA PHE A 138 17.87 1.85 -34.52
C PHE A 138 18.71 3.04 -34.06
N ALA A 139 19.92 3.19 -34.61
CA ALA A 139 20.77 4.35 -34.39
C ALA A 139 20.11 5.60 -35.01
N SER A 140 19.76 6.59 -34.16
CA SER A 140 18.99 7.76 -34.65
C SER A 140 19.76 8.59 -35.64
N ASP A 141 21.09 8.72 -35.52
CA ASP A 141 21.91 9.56 -36.40
C ASP A 141 22.01 8.96 -37.81
N LEU A 142 21.83 7.63 -37.95
CA LEU A 142 21.72 6.97 -39.23
C LEU A 142 20.27 6.93 -39.76
N THR A 143 19.31 7.13 -38.87
CA THR A 143 17.89 7.11 -39.22
C THR A 143 17.35 8.49 -39.59
N PHE A 144 17.85 9.56 -38.95
CA PHE A 144 17.35 10.93 -39.07
C PHE A 144 18.52 11.93 -39.22
N ASP A 145 18.25 13.08 -39.80
CA ASP A 145 19.15 14.23 -39.70
C ASP A 145 19.06 14.90 -38.32
N SER A 146 20.11 15.68 -37.99
CA SER A 146 20.14 16.38 -36.70
C SER A 146 18.95 17.32 -36.55
N GLY A 147 18.23 17.21 -35.40
CA GLY A 147 17.05 18.02 -35.14
C GLY A 147 15.83 17.72 -36.02
N SER A 148 15.89 16.67 -36.86
CA SER A 148 14.83 16.28 -37.79
C SER A 148 14.14 14.98 -37.34
N ASP A 149 12.89 14.81 -37.75
CA ASP A 149 12.09 13.60 -37.66
C ASP A 149 11.87 12.94 -39.04
N ALA A 150 12.45 13.49 -40.12
CA ALA A 150 12.38 12.90 -41.47
C ALA A 150 13.31 11.70 -41.57
N VAL A 151 12.75 10.53 -41.95
CA VAL A 151 13.50 9.28 -42.09
C VAL A 151 14.36 9.34 -43.35
N LYS A 152 15.66 9.05 -43.22
CA LYS A 152 16.64 8.97 -44.31
C LYS A 152 16.36 7.82 -45.28
N SER A 153 16.84 7.92 -46.52
CA SER A 153 16.64 6.91 -47.56
C SER A 153 17.14 5.51 -47.17
N GLU A 154 18.35 5.47 -46.58
CA GLU A 154 18.97 4.21 -46.13
C GLU A 154 18.15 3.53 -45.02
N ALA A 155 17.66 4.32 -44.08
CA ALA A 155 16.80 3.80 -43.02
C ALA A 155 15.41 3.36 -43.52
N ARG A 156 14.89 3.97 -44.58
CA ARG A 156 13.63 3.54 -45.21
C ARG A 156 13.70 2.12 -45.75
N GLN A 157 14.83 1.74 -46.35
CA GLN A 157 15.02 0.38 -46.86
C GLN A 157 14.99 -0.69 -45.74
N SER A 158 15.65 -0.42 -44.62
CA SER A 158 15.65 -1.31 -43.48
C SER A 158 14.28 -1.37 -42.77
N LEU A 159 13.56 -0.23 -42.71
CA LEU A 159 12.20 -0.19 -42.18
C LEU A 159 11.20 -0.91 -43.12
N ALA A 160 11.37 -0.86 -44.43
CA ALA A 160 10.59 -1.62 -45.40
C ALA A 160 10.83 -3.13 -45.21
N ALA A 161 12.09 -3.56 -45.05
CA ALA A 161 12.41 -4.94 -44.76
C ALA A 161 11.84 -5.41 -43.41
N LEU A 162 11.85 -4.55 -42.38
CA LEU A 162 11.17 -4.83 -41.10
C LEU A 162 9.65 -4.94 -41.29
N ALA A 163 9.04 -4.07 -42.11
CA ALA A 163 7.61 -4.14 -42.40
C ALA A 163 7.22 -5.49 -43.05
N ASP A 164 8.08 -6.00 -43.98
CA ASP A 164 7.86 -7.32 -44.56
C ASP A 164 7.92 -8.47 -43.55
N ILE A 165 8.83 -8.38 -42.56
CA ILE A 165 8.88 -9.34 -41.46
C ILE A 165 7.60 -9.24 -40.58
N LEU A 166 7.15 -8.03 -40.25
CA LEU A 166 5.97 -7.79 -39.42
C LEU A 166 4.65 -8.19 -40.10
N LYS A 167 4.63 -8.33 -41.42
CA LYS A 167 3.51 -8.88 -42.19
C LYS A 167 3.52 -10.40 -42.28
N ASN A 168 4.61 -11.07 -41.87
CA ASN A 168 4.69 -12.52 -41.86
C ASN A 168 3.66 -13.09 -40.88
N PRO A 169 2.96 -14.19 -41.19
CA PRO A 169 2.03 -14.85 -40.27
C PRO A 169 2.64 -15.21 -38.91
N ALA A 170 3.94 -15.51 -38.83
CA ALA A 170 4.65 -15.76 -37.58
C ALA A 170 4.70 -14.51 -36.66
N ALA A 171 4.69 -13.30 -37.24
CA ALA A 171 4.67 -12.06 -36.51
C ALA A 171 3.24 -11.56 -36.18
N GLU A 172 2.22 -12.22 -36.70
CA GLU A 172 0.81 -11.85 -36.49
C GLU A 172 0.39 -11.72 -35.02
N PRO A 173 0.85 -12.57 -34.07
CA PRO A 173 0.49 -12.47 -32.66
C PRO A 173 1.13 -11.29 -31.92
N TYR A 174 1.96 -10.47 -32.59
CA TYR A 174 2.71 -9.39 -31.92
C TYR A 174 2.15 -8.02 -32.26
N GLU A 175 2.20 -7.14 -31.24
CA GLU A 175 2.06 -5.69 -31.35
C GLU A 175 3.43 -5.04 -31.39
N VAL A 176 3.52 -3.89 -32.01
CA VAL A 176 4.76 -3.13 -32.19
C VAL A 176 4.69 -1.86 -31.35
N ILE A 177 5.68 -1.64 -30.50
CA ILE A 177 5.81 -0.41 -29.73
C ILE A 177 7.06 0.33 -30.22
N VAL A 178 6.89 1.51 -30.79
CA VAL A 178 7.98 2.35 -31.27
C VAL A 178 8.28 3.42 -30.25
N VAL A 179 9.51 3.45 -29.74
CA VAL A 179 9.92 4.32 -28.64
C VAL A 179 11.10 5.19 -29.08
N GLY A 180 10.93 6.50 -29.08
CA GLY A 180 11.98 7.45 -29.39
C GLY A 180 12.74 7.93 -28.16
N HIS A 181 14.05 8.13 -28.32
CA HIS A 181 14.97 8.66 -27.29
C HIS A 181 15.88 9.72 -27.89
N THR A 182 16.28 10.71 -27.10
CA THR A 182 17.31 11.67 -27.39
C THR A 182 18.45 11.60 -26.38
N ASP A 183 19.52 12.26 -26.63
CA ASP A 183 20.49 12.64 -25.60
C ASP A 183 20.01 13.90 -24.85
N ALA A 184 20.83 14.37 -23.90
CA ALA A 184 20.53 15.57 -23.11
C ALA A 184 20.96 16.88 -23.78
N GLN A 185 21.32 16.85 -25.07
CA GLN A 185 21.68 18.05 -25.79
C GLN A 185 20.48 18.98 -25.94
N ARG A 186 20.69 20.27 -25.67
CA ARG A 186 19.61 21.27 -25.75
C ARG A 186 19.11 21.40 -27.20
N ILE A 187 17.80 21.42 -27.37
CA ILE A 187 17.15 21.69 -28.66
C ILE A 187 17.57 23.06 -29.19
N SER A 188 18.01 23.14 -30.47
CA SER A 188 18.31 24.40 -31.13
C SER A 188 17.05 25.22 -31.37
N ALA A 189 17.20 26.56 -31.51
CA ALA A 189 16.07 27.45 -31.79
C ALA A 189 15.30 27.07 -33.06
N GLY A 190 16.02 26.66 -34.12
CA GLY A 190 15.40 26.21 -35.38
C GLY A 190 14.61 24.91 -35.22
N THR A 191 15.13 23.97 -34.44
CA THR A 191 14.44 22.71 -34.13
C THR A 191 13.24 22.93 -33.22
N ALA A 192 13.34 23.88 -32.27
CA ALA A 192 12.29 24.17 -31.29
C ALA A 192 10.97 24.64 -31.92
N THR A 193 10.99 25.20 -33.10
CA THR A 193 9.76 25.60 -33.84
C THR A 193 8.85 24.42 -34.15
N ARG A 194 9.40 23.24 -34.40
CA ARG A 194 8.63 21.99 -34.67
C ARG A 194 8.67 21.02 -33.51
N HIS A 195 9.72 21.03 -32.73
CA HIS A 195 9.97 20.11 -31.63
C HIS A 195 10.39 20.90 -30.39
N PRO A 196 9.45 21.46 -29.60
CA PRO A 196 9.75 22.36 -28.48
C PRO A 196 10.68 21.77 -27.42
N THR A 197 10.67 20.45 -27.23
CA THR A 197 11.52 19.74 -26.27
C THR A 197 12.06 18.43 -26.87
N ASN A 198 13.05 17.83 -26.21
CA ASN A 198 13.56 16.51 -26.56
C ASN A 198 12.46 15.43 -26.53
N VAL A 199 11.45 15.56 -25.66
CA VAL A 199 10.28 14.64 -25.62
C VAL A 199 9.48 14.76 -26.92
N HIS A 200 9.22 15.99 -27.42
CA HIS A 200 8.52 16.18 -28.70
C HIS A 200 9.34 15.62 -29.88
N LEU A 201 10.64 15.90 -29.91
CA LEU A 201 11.50 15.37 -30.99
C LEU A 201 11.50 13.85 -30.99
N SER A 202 11.65 13.21 -29.83
CA SER A 202 11.66 11.76 -29.70
C SER A 202 10.34 11.12 -30.11
N ALA A 203 9.20 11.72 -29.68
CA ALA A 203 7.86 11.26 -30.05
C ALA A 203 7.60 11.40 -31.56
N HIS A 204 7.97 12.54 -32.19
CA HIS A 204 7.81 12.76 -33.63
C HIS A 204 8.67 11.79 -34.44
N ARG A 205 9.89 11.46 -33.98
CA ARG A 205 10.73 10.43 -34.63
C ARG A 205 10.05 9.04 -34.56
N ALA A 206 9.48 8.68 -33.42
CA ALA A 206 8.73 7.44 -33.29
C ALA A 206 7.49 7.41 -34.20
N ILE A 207 6.77 8.54 -34.34
CA ILE A 207 5.63 8.68 -35.27
C ILE A 207 6.10 8.50 -36.73
N SER A 208 7.25 9.08 -37.11
CA SER A 208 7.78 8.95 -38.48
C SER A 208 8.21 7.51 -38.81
N VAL A 209 8.82 6.80 -37.87
CA VAL A 209 9.10 5.35 -38.02
C VAL A 209 7.80 4.55 -38.15
N ARG A 210 6.80 4.78 -37.25
CA ARG A 210 5.50 4.16 -37.37
C ARG A 210 4.86 4.38 -38.73
N ARG A 211 4.94 5.59 -39.25
CA ARG A 211 4.43 5.94 -40.59
C ARG A 211 5.13 5.15 -41.69
N ALA A 212 6.46 5.06 -41.64
CA ALA A 212 7.20 4.26 -42.61
C ALA A 212 6.82 2.75 -42.56
N LEU A 213 6.53 2.20 -41.41
CA LEU A 213 6.05 0.83 -41.27
C LEU A 213 4.61 0.66 -41.82
N ILE A 214 3.72 1.64 -41.61
CA ILE A 214 2.36 1.65 -42.18
C ILE A 214 2.45 1.74 -43.73
N ASP A 215 3.30 2.61 -44.23
CA ASP A 215 3.54 2.74 -45.67
C ASP A 215 4.08 1.42 -46.26
N GLY A 216 4.81 0.63 -45.45
CA GLY A 216 5.24 -0.74 -45.75
C GLY A 216 4.15 -1.81 -45.59
N GLY A 217 2.93 -1.43 -45.20
CA GLY A 217 1.77 -2.32 -45.11
C GLY A 217 1.52 -2.94 -43.74
N VAL A 218 2.18 -2.50 -42.66
CA VAL A 218 1.90 -2.94 -41.32
C VAL A 218 0.59 -2.32 -40.83
N VAL A 219 -0.27 -3.14 -40.15
CA VAL A 219 -1.59 -2.71 -39.67
C VAL A 219 -1.47 -1.61 -38.62
N PRO A 220 -2.09 -0.43 -38.82
CA PRO A 220 -1.94 0.70 -37.90
C PRO A 220 -2.41 0.43 -36.46
N GLY A 221 -3.43 -0.41 -36.28
CA GLY A 221 -4.00 -0.76 -34.99
C GLY A 221 -3.08 -1.60 -34.08
N LYS A 222 -2.05 -2.24 -34.67
CA LYS A 222 -1.06 -3.04 -33.92
C LYS A 222 0.16 -2.23 -33.48
N MET A 223 0.17 -0.90 -33.69
CA MET A 223 1.35 -0.08 -33.44
C MET A 223 1.10 1.05 -32.46
N GLN A 224 1.88 1.11 -31.41
CA GLN A 224 1.93 2.19 -30.43
C GLN A 224 3.19 3.03 -30.61
N VAL A 225 3.16 4.28 -30.18
CA VAL A 225 4.32 5.18 -30.17
C VAL A 225 4.50 5.81 -28.80
N ALA A 226 5.77 6.02 -28.41
CA ALA A 226 6.14 6.73 -27.20
C ALA A 226 7.42 7.57 -27.43
N GLY A 227 7.60 8.61 -26.63
CA GLY A 227 8.81 9.43 -26.64
C GLY A 227 9.27 9.72 -25.23
N TRP A 228 10.48 9.32 -24.88
CA TRP A 228 11.07 9.56 -23.57
C TRP A 228 11.98 10.78 -23.53
N GLY A 229 12.34 11.36 -24.67
CA GLY A 229 13.36 12.41 -24.73
C GLY A 229 14.67 11.91 -24.11
N GLU A 230 15.29 12.74 -23.28
CA GLU A 230 16.54 12.49 -22.56
C GLU A 230 16.38 11.67 -21.27
N PHE A 231 15.15 11.41 -20.81
CA PHE A 231 14.88 10.88 -19.47
C PHE A 231 15.12 9.36 -19.30
N ARG A 232 15.43 8.65 -20.39
CA ARG A 232 15.83 7.24 -20.36
C ARG A 232 17.09 6.99 -21.16
N PRO A 233 18.26 7.46 -20.70
CA PRO A 233 19.52 7.26 -21.40
C PRO A 233 19.96 5.79 -21.34
N ALA A 234 20.52 5.28 -22.44
CA ALA A 234 21.12 3.94 -22.48
C ALA A 234 22.53 3.95 -21.84
N VAL A 235 23.23 5.07 -21.93
CA VAL A 235 24.52 5.34 -21.28
C VAL A 235 24.48 6.72 -20.65
N ALA A 236 25.34 6.97 -19.65
CA ALA A 236 25.43 8.30 -19.03
C ALA A 236 25.66 9.39 -20.09
N ASN A 237 24.95 10.51 -20.00
CA ASN A 237 25.12 11.63 -20.90
C ASN A 237 26.46 12.34 -20.67
N ASN A 238 27.14 12.73 -21.75
CA ASN A 238 28.38 13.50 -21.69
C ASN A 238 28.09 14.94 -21.24
N MET A 239 28.46 15.27 -20.02
CA MET A 239 28.27 16.63 -19.49
C MET A 239 29.54 17.47 -19.74
N PRO A 240 29.42 18.80 -19.99
CA PRO A 240 28.20 19.61 -19.94
C PRO A 240 27.41 19.67 -21.26
N SER A 241 27.95 19.17 -22.39
CA SER A 241 27.31 19.31 -23.71
C SER A 241 25.99 18.53 -23.85
N GLY A 242 25.83 17.43 -23.12
CA GLY A 242 24.73 16.51 -23.28
C GLY A 242 24.80 15.64 -24.53
N ASN A 243 25.78 15.89 -25.43
CA ASN A 243 25.94 15.20 -26.71
C ASN A 243 26.39 13.75 -26.52
N THR A 244 25.48 12.81 -26.67
CA THR A 244 25.73 11.38 -26.47
C THR A 244 25.01 10.57 -27.54
N PRO A 245 25.68 10.29 -28.69
CA PRO A 245 25.08 9.59 -29.82
C PRO A 245 24.38 8.29 -29.49
N ALA A 246 24.94 7.50 -28.57
CA ALA A 246 24.33 6.21 -28.11
C ALA A 246 22.93 6.36 -27.47
N ASN A 247 22.62 7.55 -26.96
CA ASN A 247 21.31 7.83 -26.37
C ASN A 247 20.29 8.28 -27.44
N ARG A 248 20.73 8.77 -28.58
CA ARG A 248 19.87 9.12 -29.72
C ARG A 248 19.55 7.85 -30.50
N ARG A 249 18.38 7.28 -30.21
CA ARG A 249 17.96 6.00 -30.77
C ARG A 249 16.44 5.90 -30.86
N VAL A 250 15.98 4.97 -31.69
CA VAL A 250 14.61 4.50 -31.70
C VAL A 250 14.61 3.01 -31.36
N GLU A 251 13.84 2.63 -30.38
CA GLU A 251 13.64 1.24 -29.97
C GLU A 251 12.28 0.75 -30.50
N ILE A 252 12.25 -0.43 -31.11
CA ILE A 252 11.05 -1.08 -31.62
C ILE A 252 10.91 -2.39 -30.88
N PHE A 253 9.88 -2.51 -30.06
CA PHE A 253 9.57 -3.71 -29.31
C PHE A 253 8.46 -4.50 -30.00
N LEU A 254 8.62 -5.81 -30.08
CA LEU A 254 7.56 -6.74 -30.42
C LEU A 254 7.07 -7.37 -29.14
N THR A 255 5.79 -7.16 -28.83
CA THR A 255 5.13 -7.71 -27.64
C THR A 255 3.91 -8.51 -28.08
N ARG A 256 3.59 -9.63 -27.40
CA ARG A 256 2.36 -10.36 -27.70
C ARG A 256 1.13 -9.46 -27.52
N SER A 257 0.24 -9.49 -28.50
CA SER A 257 -1.02 -8.74 -28.42
C SER A 257 -1.82 -9.23 -27.21
N LYS A 258 -2.30 -8.27 -26.43
CA LYS A 258 -3.25 -8.55 -25.33
C LYS A 258 -4.69 -8.63 -25.84
N LEU A 259 -4.94 -8.26 -27.10
CA LEU A 259 -6.27 -8.19 -27.65
C LEU A 259 -6.82 -9.57 -28.08
N ASP A 260 -5.94 -10.55 -28.30
CA ASP A 260 -6.34 -11.90 -28.74
C ASP A 260 -6.66 -12.88 -27.59
N GLY A 261 -6.45 -12.48 -26.33
CA GLY A 261 -6.74 -13.27 -25.12
C GLY A 261 -8.13 -13.09 -24.52
N GLY A 262 -9.02 -12.34 -25.17
CA GLY A 262 -10.29 -11.90 -24.58
C GLY A 262 -11.51 -12.02 -25.49
N SER A 263 -11.66 -13.12 -26.22
CA SER A 263 -12.98 -13.51 -26.71
C SER A 263 -13.77 -14.07 -25.52
N GLY A 264 -14.50 -13.22 -24.78
CA GLY A 264 -15.48 -13.71 -23.83
C GLY A 264 -15.54 -13.08 -22.45
N ALA A 265 -15.30 -11.77 -22.34
CA ALA A 265 -15.89 -11.04 -21.22
C ALA A 265 -16.48 -9.73 -21.78
N ALA A 266 -17.77 -9.78 -22.13
CA ALA A 266 -18.56 -8.57 -22.26
C ALA A 266 -18.33 -7.78 -20.97
N ALA A 267 -17.79 -6.54 -21.10
CA ALA A 267 -17.76 -5.63 -19.99
C ALA A 267 -19.15 -5.58 -19.36
N PRO A 268 -19.28 -5.65 -18.03
CA PRO A 268 -20.58 -5.40 -17.44
C PRO A 268 -20.96 -3.98 -17.85
N THR A 269 -22.04 -3.90 -18.62
CA THR A 269 -22.72 -2.64 -18.90
C THR A 269 -23.20 -2.14 -17.54
N THR A 270 -22.40 -1.33 -16.88
CA THR A 270 -22.86 -0.57 -15.73
C THR A 270 -23.79 0.48 -16.33
N GLU A 271 -25.07 0.14 -16.35
CA GLU A 271 -26.12 1.11 -16.55
C GLU A 271 -25.88 2.23 -15.53
N ALA A 272 -25.49 3.38 -16.03
CA ALA A 272 -25.41 4.59 -15.20
C ALA A 272 -26.81 4.83 -14.64
N PRO A 273 -26.98 5.03 -13.32
CA PRO A 273 -28.28 5.38 -12.78
C PRO A 273 -28.75 6.67 -13.45
N ALA A 274 -29.95 6.61 -14.04
CA ALA A 274 -30.62 7.75 -14.63
C ALA A 274 -30.63 8.91 -13.63
N MET A 275 -29.92 9.98 -13.95
CA MET A 275 -30.01 11.24 -13.19
C MET A 275 -31.41 11.81 -13.43
N ASN A 276 -32.21 11.72 -12.39
CA ASN A 276 -33.50 12.39 -12.30
C ASN A 276 -33.24 13.90 -12.35
N GLU A 277 -33.57 14.52 -13.46
CA GLU A 277 -33.63 15.98 -13.58
C GLU A 277 -34.71 16.54 -12.64
N ALA A 278 -34.29 16.98 -11.46
CA ALA A 278 -35.12 17.83 -10.65
C ALA A 278 -34.89 19.31 -11.07
N SER A 279 -35.92 19.88 -11.64
CA SER A 279 -36.08 21.30 -12.02
C SER A 279 -35.60 22.25 -10.94
N PRO A 280 -34.98 23.40 -11.30
CA PRO A 280 -34.54 24.37 -10.30
C PRO A 280 -35.69 25.29 -9.86
N ALA A 281 -35.99 25.27 -8.57
CA ALA A 281 -36.79 26.29 -7.94
C ALA A 281 -35.97 27.59 -7.84
N ARG A 282 -36.53 28.67 -8.39
CA ARG A 282 -36.08 30.05 -8.23
C ARG A 282 -36.18 30.48 -6.75
N GLY A 283 -35.21 31.25 -6.29
CA GLY A 283 -35.43 32.04 -5.10
C GLY A 283 -34.19 32.60 -4.43
N ASN A 284 -33.92 33.86 -4.72
CA ASN A 284 -33.49 34.92 -3.83
C ASN A 284 -32.00 35.07 -3.47
N THR A 285 -31.35 35.98 -4.17
CA THR A 285 -30.27 36.80 -3.62
C THR A 285 -30.77 37.71 -2.49
N PRO A 286 -29.95 37.95 -1.47
CA PRO A 286 -29.50 39.30 -1.29
C PRO A 286 -28.03 39.49 -0.87
N ASN A 287 -27.44 40.48 -1.54
CA ASN A 287 -26.62 41.54 -0.97
C ASN A 287 -25.24 41.20 -0.35
N ARG A 288 -24.28 41.58 -1.11
CA ARG A 288 -22.90 41.87 -0.69
C ARG A 288 -22.84 43.29 -0.13
N PRO A 289 -22.07 43.57 0.90
CA PRO A 289 -21.30 44.80 0.96
C PRO A 289 -19.81 44.55 0.73
N ALA A 290 -19.28 45.46 -0.08
CA ALA A 290 -17.87 45.69 -0.25
C ALA A 290 -17.30 46.45 0.96
N GLU A 291 -16.00 46.37 1.06
CA GLU A 291 -15.06 47.25 1.79
C GLU A 291 -14.09 46.40 2.65
N ILE A 292 -12.82 46.66 2.78
CA ILE A 292 -11.90 47.76 2.45
C ILE A 292 -10.47 47.23 2.56
N LEU A 293 -9.62 47.68 1.67
CA LEU A 293 -8.20 47.93 1.77
C LEU A 293 -7.65 48.21 3.18
N LYS A 294 -6.65 47.49 3.57
CA LYS A 294 -5.34 48.08 3.88
C LYS A 294 -4.25 47.05 3.88
#